data_33575ab420bf4872be837d4076383874
#
_entry.id   33575ab420bf4872be837d4076383874
#
_cell.length_a   1.000
_cell.length_b   1.000
_cell.length_c   1.000
_cell.angle_alpha   90.00
_cell.angle_beta   90.00
_cell.angle_gamma   90.00
#
_symmetry.space_group_name_H-M   'P 1'
#
loop_
_entity.id
_entity.type
_entity.pdbx_description
1 polymer ?
#
loop_
_entity_poly.entity_id
_entity_poly.type
_entity_poly.pdbx_seq_one_letter_code
_entity_poly.pdbx_strand_id
1 'polypeptide(L)'
;KARYPIHWHLVGEGQGQYIKNAAIHDTYNRCVTVHGTNNLQVENNVTYNTVGHCFFLEDGIETGNQYIRNLAIQTKCHTSKPCDPTNLAPFGSSSDGLNFKTTGQDSKDVLIPSDNTVSSFWITNPDNTYRDNVAAGSDSTGFWFAFPEHPTGKFEGTDVSKATWPRRTKFREFKGNVAHSNFDSFMGDRAPRADGRFAV
;
A
#
# COMPACT_ATOMS: atom_id res chain seq x y z
N LYS A 1 8.68 -11.84 15.94
CA LYS A 1 8.47 -10.39 15.93
C LYS A 1 7.13 -10.10 15.26
N ALA A 2 6.35 -9.14 15.78
CA ALA A 2 5.16 -8.64 15.11
C ALA A 2 5.57 -8.06 13.75
N ARG A 3 4.70 -8.22 12.73
CA ARG A 3 5.04 -7.77 11.37
C ARG A 3 4.91 -6.26 11.22
N TYR A 4 3.88 -5.66 11.85
CA TYR A 4 3.51 -4.27 11.65
C TYR A 4 3.31 -3.57 13.00
N PRO A 5 3.68 -2.30 13.15
CA PRO A 5 3.50 -1.59 14.41
C PRO A 5 2.02 -1.36 14.75
N ILE A 6 1.19 -1.06 13.73
CA ILE A 6 -0.25 -0.87 13.88
C ILE A 6 -0.95 -1.70 12.80
N HIS A 7 -1.88 -2.57 13.22
CA HIS A 7 -2.51 -3.51 12.33
C HIS A 7 -3.95 -3.82 12.71
N TRP A 8 -4.89 -3.45 11.87
CA TRP A 8 -6.22 -4.02 11.88
C TRP A 8 -6.22 -5.28 11.02
N HIS A 9 -6.49 -6.41 11.63
CA HIS A 9 -6.38 -7.71 10.97
C HIS A 9 -7.71 -8.45 10.96
N LEU A 10 -8.39 -8.43 9.83
CA LEU A 10 -9.64 -9.15 9.59
C LEU A 10 -10.75 -8.79 10.60
N VAL A 11 -10.84 -7.53 10.95
CA VAL A 11 -11.85 -7.04 11.91
C VAL A 11 -13.24 -6.95 11.26
N GLY A 12 -13.27 -6.81 9.94
CA GLY A 12 -14.51 -6.60 9.20
C GLY A 12 -14.99 -5.16 9.33
N GLU A 13 -16.00 -4.91 10.13
CA GLU A 13 -16.54 -3.57 10.32
C GLU A 13 -15.85 -2.82 11.46
N GLY A 14 -15.12 -1.78 11.10
CA GLY A 14 -14.31 -0.97 12.02
C GLY A 14 -14.93 0.39 12.38
N GLN A 15 -16.21 0.60 12.12
CA GLN A 15 -16.86 1.88 12.38
C GLN A 15 -16.66 2.35 13.83
N GLY A 16 -16.16 3.58 14.00
CA GLY A 16 -15.83 4.15 15.29
C GLY A 16 -14.41 3.85 15.78
N GLN A 17 -13.69 2.93 15.13
CA GLN A 17 -12.27 2.70 15.42
C GLN A 17 -11.40 3.70 14.65
N TYR A 18 -10.29 4.09 15.26
CA TYR A 18 -9.40 5.08 14.66
C TYR A 18 -7.97 4.97 15.15
N ILE A 19 -7.08 5.56 14.36
CA ILE A 19 -5.79 6.08 14.82
C ILE A 19 -5.67 7.54 14.44
N LYS A 20 -5.46 8.39 15.42
CA LYS A 20 -5.39 9.86 15.24
C LYS A 20 -4.27 10.47 16.06
N ASN A 21 -3.65 11.53 15.51
CA ASN A 21 -2.65 12.34 16.19
C ASN A 21 -1.45 11.52 16.72
N ALA A 22 -1.08 10.45 16.01
CA ALA A 22 0.02 9.58 16.39
C ALA A 22 1.31 9.97 15.66
N ALA A 23 2.44 9.79 16.35
CA ALA A 23 3.77 9.78 15.76
C ALA A 23 4.25 8.31 15.66
N ILE A 24 4.56 7.87 14.45
CA ILE A 24 4.97 6.50 14.14
C ILE A 24 6.32 6.57 13.45
N HIS A 25 7.37 6.11 14.09
CA HIS A 25 8.71 6.26 13.52
C HIS A 25 9.61 5.06 13.76
N ASP A 26 10.69 5.00 12.99
CA ASP A 26 11.71 3.96 13.09
C ASP A 26 11.13 2.54 13.00
N THR A 27 10.20 2.35 12.08
CA THR A 27 9.53 1.06 11.90
C THR A 27 10.36 0.14 11.01
N TYR A 28 10.31 -1.15 11.28
CA TYR A 28 11.02 -2.16 10.50
C TYR A 28 10.17 -2.78 9.39
N ASN A 29 8.86 -2.55 9.42
CA ASN A 29 7.94 -2.95 8.35
C ASN A 29 6.58 -2.26 8.54
N ARG A 30 6.13 -1.52 7.53
CA ARG A 30 4.86 -0.78 7.50
C ARG A 30 4.77 0.32 8.57
N CYS A 31 3.68 1.05 8.55
CA CYS A 31 3.29 2.01 9.58
C CYS A 31 1.90 1.67 10.09
N VAL A 32 0.90 1.80 9.24
CA VAL A 32 -0.50 1.50 9.53
C VAL A 32 -0.99 0.52 8.47
N THR A 33 -1.34 -0.67 8.87
CA THR A 33 -1.87 -1.71 8.00
C THR A 33 -3.36 -1.92 8.26
N VAL A 34 -4.14 -1.82 7.19
CA VAL A 34 -5.56 -2.12 7.18
C VAL A 34 -5.79 -3.35 6.33
N HIS A 35 -6.12 -4.46 6.99
CA HIS A 35 -6.32 -5.77 6.37
C HIS A 35 -7.72 -6.28 6.69
N GLY A 36 -8.54 -6.48 5.66
CA GLY A 36 -9.91 -6.99 5.81
C GLY A 36 -10.76 -6.17 6.78
N THR A 37 -10.60 -4.85 6.79
CA THR A 37 -11.29 -3.95 7.73
C THR A 37 -11.79 -2.71 7.00
N ASN A 38 -13.02 -2.33 7.28
CA ASN A 38 -13.75 -1.23 6.66
C ASN A 38 -14.04 -0.10 7.64
N ASN A 39 -14.31 1.10 7.12
CA ASN A 39 -14.84 2.25 7.84
C ASN A 39 -13.98 2.74 9.02
N LEU A 40 -12.65 2.59 8.91
CA LEU A 40 -11.68 3.13 9.88
C LEU A 40 -11.39 4.61 9.62
N GLN A 41 -10.93 5.29 10.68
CA GLN A 41 -10.39 6.64 10.58
C GLN A 41 -8.89 6.64 10.87
N VAL A 42 -8.09 7.00 9.87
CA VAL A 42 -6.64 7.17 9.96
C VAL A 42 -6.36 8.65 9.72
N GLU A 43 -6.19 9.44 10.77
CA GLU A 43 -6.24 10.89 10.66
C GLU A 43 -5.14 11.60 11.43
N ASN A 44 -4.54 12.61 10.78
CA ASN A 44 -3.57 13.52 11.38
C ASN A 44 -2.39 12.80 12.05
N ASN A 45 -1.91 11.72 11.42
CA ASN A 45 -0.74 10.99 11.90
C ASN A 45 0.52 11.45 11.15
N VAL A 46 1.65 11.42 11.83
CA VAL A 46 2.96 11.65 11.24
C VAL A 46 3.75 10.36 11.29
N THR A 47 4.32 9.95 10.14
CA THR A 47 5.25 8.83 10.09
C THR A 47 6.61 9.29 9.62
N TYR A 48 7.68 8.72 10.19
CA TYR A 48 9.04 9.10 9.87
C TYR A 48 9.99 7.89 9.90
N ASN A 49 10.91 7.81 8.94
CA ASN A 49 11.95 6.78 8.88
C ASN A 49 11.36 5.36 8.97
N THR A 50 10.49 5.03 8.04
CA THR A 50 9.73 3.79 8.06
C THR A 50 10.14 2.87 6.92
N VAL A 51 10.14 1.57 7.15
CA VAL A 51 10.51 0.56 6.15
C VAL A 51 9.26 -0.13 5.59
N GLY A 52 9.25 -0.39 4.28
CA GLY A 52 8.12 -1.01 3.59
C GLY A 52 7.02 0.00 3.26
N HIS A 53 5.92 -0.44 2.65
CA HIS A 53 4.77 0.44 2.39
C HIS A 53 4.22 0.99 3.70
N CYS A 54 4.12 2.30 3.85
CA CYS A 54 3.80 2.90 5.15
C CYS A 54 2.31 2.76 5.49
N PHE A 55 1.44 3.54 4.85
CA PHE A 55 -0.01 3.39 4.97
C PHE A 55 -0.47 2.33 3.96
N PHE A 56 -0.79 1.14 4.48
CA PHE A 56 -0.96 -0.06 3.68
C PHE A 56 -2.37 -0.60 3.74
N LEU A 57 -3.08 -0.51 2.61
CA LEU A 57 -4.38 -1.14 2.39
C LEU A 57 -4.14 -2.47 1.68
N GLU A 58 -4.42 -3.62 2.33
CA GLU A 58 -3.76 -4.88 1.99
C GLU A 58 -4.36 -5.61 0.78
N ASP A 59 -5.57 -6.10 0.88
CA ASP A 59 -6.10 -7.10 -0.06
C ASP A 59 -6.96 -6.54 -1.21
N GLY A 60 -7.44 -5.30 -1.08
CA GLY A 60 -8.35 -4.68 -2.04
C GLY A 60 -9.83 -4.97 -1.77
N ILE A 61 -10.16 -5.58 -0.64
CA ILE A 61 -11.54 -5.74 -0.16
C ILE A 61 -11.97 -4.58 0.73
N GLU A 62 -11.02 -3.87 1.29
CA GLU A 62 -11.21 -2.84 2.29
C GLU A 62 -11.83 -1.58 1.68
N THR A 63 -12.95 -1.12 2.24
CA THR A 63 -13.69 0.05 1.76
C THR A 63 -14.10 0.99 2.88
N GLY A 64 -14.45 2.23 2.52
CA GLY A 64 -14.96 3.22 3.46
C GLY A 64 -13.94 3.79 4.44
N ASN A 65 -12.68 3.37 4.37
CA ASN A 65 -11.64 3.88 5.26
C ASN A 65 -11.28 5.33 4.89
N GLN A 66 -10.96 6.12 5.88
CA GLN A 66 -10.66 7.54 5.72
C GLN A 66 -9.21 7.81 6.13
N TYR A 67 -8.38 8.16 5.16
CA TYR A 67 -7.01 8.63 5.35
C TYR A 67 -6.99 10.14 5.16
N ILE A 68 -6.94 10.89 6.25
CA ILE A 68 -7.11 12.34 6.23
C ILE A 68 -5.94 13.02 6.95
N ARG A 69 -5.29 13.99 6.28
CA ARG A 69 -4.20 14.80 6.85
C ARG A 69 -3.06 14.01 7.47
N ASN A 70 -2.70 12.87 6.89
CA ASN A 70 -1.53 12.11 7.32
C ASN A 70 -0.29 12.60 6.58
N LEU A 71 0.84 12.60 7.27
CA LEU A 71 2.14 12.96 6.72
C LEU A 71 3.08 11.75 6.79
N ALA A 72 3.49 11.25 5.64
CA ALA A 72 4.50 10.19 5.52
C ALA A 72 5.83 10.80 5.09
N ILE A 73 6.85 10.66 5.94
CA ILE A 73 8.20 11.17 5.68
C ILE A 73 9.18 10.01 5.66
N GLN A 74 10.01 9.96 4.61
CA GLN A 74 11.13 9.03 4.53
C GLN A 74 10.70 7.55 4.63
N THR A 75 9.85 7.13 3.68
CA THR A 75 9.48 5.72 3.50
C THR A 75 10.61 5.00 2.75
N LYS A 76 11.20 3.98 3.38
CA LYS A 76 12.41 3.31 2.92
C LYS A 76 12.15 1.89 2.45
N CYS A 77 12.96 1.47 1.49
CA CYS A 77 13.08 0.07 1.15
C CYS A 77 13.74 -0.73 2.26
N HIS A 78 13.44 -2.03 2.32
CA HIS A 78 14.05 -2.92 3.30
C HIS A 78 15.54 -3.04 3.04
N THR A 79 16.35 -3.01 4.09
CA THR A 79 17.82 -3.01 3.98
C THR A 79 18.39 -4.24 3.28
N SER A 80 17.73 -5.39 3.44
CA SER A 80 18.12 -6.63 2.73
C SER A 80 17.62 -6.66 1.29
N LYS A 81 16.76 -5.72 0.91
CA LYS A 81 16.14 -5.61 -0.40
C LYS A 81 15.98 -4.14 -0.77
N PRO A 82 17.09 -3.46 -1.04
CA PRO A 82 17.04 -2.05 -1.40
C PRO A 82 16.19 -1.86 -2.67
N CYS A 83 15.45 -0.79 -2.72
CA CYS A 83 14.85 -0.35 -3.97
C CYS A 83 15.97 -0.04 -4.94
N ASP A 84 15.97 -0.72 -6.05
CA ASP A 84 16.88 -0.44 -7.14
C ASP A 84 16.12 0.36 -8.20
N PRO A 85 16.50 1.60 -8.46
CA PRO A 85 15.91 2.39 -9.52
C PRO A 85 15.99 1.69 -10.90
N THR A 86 16.98 0.84 -11.10
CA THR A 86 17.09 0.04 -12.33
C THR A 86 16.03 -1.07 -12.38
N ASN A 87 15.58 -1.55 -11.25
CA ASN A 87 14.44 -2.47 -11.16
C ASN A 87 13.09 -1.76 -11.34
N LEU A 88 13.06 -0.45 -11.15
CA LEU A 88 11.90 0.38 -11.44
C LEU A 88 11.89 0.87 -12.88
N ALA A 89 13.07 1.08 -13.48
CA ALA A 89 13.23 1.58 -14.83
C ALA A 89 12.54 0.71 -15.90
N PRO A 90 12.55 -0.60 -15.82
CA PRO A 90 11.88 -1.43 -16.81
C PRO A 90 10.39 -1.62 -16.59
N PHE A 91 9.73 -0.73 -15.91
CA PHE A 91 8.28 -0.80 -15.76
C PHE A 91 7.50 -0.81 -17.09
N GLY A 92 8.18 -0.61 -18.20
CA GLY A 92 7.65 -0.81 -19.54
C GLY A 92 7.94 -2.15 -20.17
N SER A 93 8.79 -2.99 -19.60
CA SER A 93 9.15 -4.25 -20.21
C SER A 93 8.35 -5.43 -19.66
N SER A 94 8.02 -6.38 -20.50
CA SER A 94 7.30 -7.58 -20.10
C SER A 94 8.04 -8.43 -19.06
N SER A 95 9.31 -8.17 -18.87
CA SER A 95 10.15 -8.81 -17.86
C SER A 95 9.95 -8.27 -16.45
N ASP A 96 9.21 -7.22 -16.29
CA ASP A 96 9.08 -6.50 -15.01
C ASP A 96 8.43 -7.34 -13.93
N GLY A 97 7.45 -8.12 -14.32
CA GLY A 97 6.89 -9.13 -13.43
C GLY A 97 7.93 -10.12 -12.94
N LEU A 98 8.97 -10.37 -13.74
CA LEU A 98 10.06 -11.26 -13.40
C LEU A 98 11.02 -10.62 -12.38
N ASN A 99 11.31 -9.34 -12.53
CA ASN A 99 12.17 -8.63 -11.57
C ASN A 99 11.51 -8.55 -10.20
N PHE A 100 10.25 -8.22 -10.15
CA PHE A 100 9.49 -8.30 -8.92
C PHE A 100 9.41 -9.72 -8.37
N LYS A 101 9.23 -10.69 -9.24
CA LYS A 101 9.19 -12.10 -8.88
C LYS A 101 10.53 -12.56 -8.28
N THR A 102 11.63 -12.21 -8.93
CA THR A 102 12.96 -12.65 -8.50
C THR A 102 13.38 -12.03 -7.19
N THR A 103 13.04 -10.76 -6.98
CA THR A 103 13.47 -10.02 -5.79
C THR A 103 12.48 -10.08 -4.64
N GLY A 104 11.21 -10.24 -4.91
CA GLY A 104 10.15 -10.24 -3.90
C GLY A 104 9.66 -11.62 -3.51
N GLN A 105 9.39 -12.49 -4.47
CA GLN A 105 8.77 -13.79 -4.20
C GLN A 105 9.71 -14.82 -3.56
N ASP A 106 10.99 -14.74 -3.85
CA ASP A 106 11.97 -15.71 -3.36
C ASP A 106 12.50 -15.37 -1.97
N SER A 107 12.02 -14.28 -1.38
CA SER A 107 12.44 -13.86 -0.05
C SER A 107 11.38 -14.19 0.99
N LYS A 108 11.77 -14.98 1.96
CA LYS A 108 10.94 -15.25 3.14
C LYS A 108 10.68 -14.00 4.00
N ASP A 109 11.45 -12.96 3.80
CA ASP A 109 11.36 -11.70 4.55
C ASP A 109 10.40 -10.70 3.92
N VAL A 110 9.99 -10.95 2.68
CA VAL A 110 9.08 -10.09 1.92
C VAL A 110 7.73 -10.78 1.80
N LEU A 111 6.69 -10.08 2.19
CA LEU A 111 5.34 -10.64 2.25
C LEU A 111 4.66 -10.75 0.91
N ILE A 112 4.93 -9.80 0.04
CA ILE A 112 4.40 -9.73 -1.31
C ILE A 112 5.50 -9.25 -2.26
N PRO A 113 5.42 -9.57 -3.56
CA PRO A 113 6.45 -9.20 -4.53
C PRO A 113 6.79 -7.72 -4.59
N SER A 114 5.83 -6.85 -4.30
CA SER A 114 6.00 -5.40 -4.30
C SER A 114 6.74 -4.83 -3.09
N ASP A 115 7.06 -5.62 -2.09
CA ASP A 115 7.68 -5.11 -0.85
C ASP A 115 9.12 -4.58 -1.05
N ASN A 116 9.75 -4.90 -2.17
CA ASN A 116 11.03 -4.32 -2.56
C ASN A 116 10.90 -2.99 -3.32
N THR A 117 9.69 -2.53 -3.54
CA THR A 117 9.38 -1.27 -4.21
C THR A 117 8.32 -0.56 -3.38
N VAL A 118 8.74 0.29 -2.47
CA VAL A 118 7.88 0.84 -1.43
C VAL A 118 7.01 2.00 -1.88
N SER A 119 5.95 2.25 -1.13
CA SER A 119 5.15 3.47 -1.26
C SER A 119 4.77 4.05 0.11
N SER A 120 4.64 5.35 0.18
CA SER A 120 4.11 6.00 1.38
C SER A 120 2.64 5.62 1.60
N PHE A 121 1.85 5.57 0.52
CA PHE A 121 0.46 5.11 0.51
C PHE A 121 0.28 4.03 -0.55
N TRP A 122 0.00 2.81 -0.11
CA TRP A 122 -0.35 1.68 -0.95
C TRP A 122 -1.87 1.51 -0.94
N ILE A 123 -2.48 1.68 -2.11
CA ILE A 123 -3.93 1.79 -2.25
C ILE A 123 -4.44 0.69 -3.18
N THR A 124 -5.11 -0.32 -2.63
CA THR A 124 -5.62 -1.47 -3.38
C THR A 124 -7.09 -1.38 -3.74
N ASN A 125 -7.84 -0.45 -3.11
CA ASN A 125 -9.24 -0.22 -3.46
C ASN A 125 -9.55 1.28 -3.45
N PRO A 126 -10.11 1.83 -4.54
CA PRO A 126 -10.41 3.26 -4.62
C PRO A 126 -11.66 3.69 -3.83
N ASP A 127 -12.49 2.76 -3.34
CA ASP A 127 -13.66 3.10 -2.51
C ASP A 127 -13.27 3.47 -1.06
N ASN A 128 -12.24 4.30 -0.94
CA ASN A 128 -11.73 4.87 0.30
C ASN A 128 -11.48 6.37 0.10
N THR A 129 -11.45 7.11 1.20
CA THR A 129 -11.16 8.55 1.20
C THR A 129 -9.70 8.81 1.48
N TYR A 130 -9.04 9.52 0.58
CA TYR A 130 -7.67 10.05 0.75
C TYR A 130 -7.72 11.56 0.57
N ARG A 131 -7.64 12.30 1.67
CA ARG A 131 -7.76 13.76 1.65
C ARG A 131 -6.65 14.44 2.41
N ASP A 132 -6.03 15.43 1.76
CA ASP A 132 -5.03 16.32 2.35
C ASP A 132 -3.81 15.58 2.97
N ASN A 133 -3.45 14.41 2.42
CA ASN A 133 -2.29 13.66 2.87
C ASN A 133 -1.02 14.14 2.16
N VAL A 134 0.12 13.95 2.79
CA VAL A 134 1.43 14.28 2.23
C VAL A 134 2.34 13.06 2.24
N ALA A 135 2.96 12.78 1.09
CA ALA A 135 4.02 11.78 0.93
C ALA A 135 5.33 12.48 0.57
N ALA A 136 6.32 12.43 1.46
CA ALA A 136 7.58 13.15 1.31
C ALA A 136 8.80 12.23 1.48
N GLY A 137 9.63 12.10 0.46
CA GLY A 137 10.91 11.40 0.55
C GLY A 137 10.78 9.87 0.62
N SER A 138 9.89 9.28 -0.18
CA SER A 138 9.88 7.82 -0.38
C SER A 138 11.04 7.41 -1.28
N ASP A 139 11.70 6.29 -0.94
CA ASP A 139 12.72 5.67 -1.80
C ASP A 139 12.15 5.23 -3.16
N SER A 140 10.84 5.05 -3.26
CA SER A 140 10.15 4.75 -4.50
C SER A 140 8.91 5.67 -4.66
N THR A 141 7.72 5.20 -4.38
CA THR A 141 6.48 5.87 -4.75
C THR A 141 5.85 6.63 -3.57
N GLY A 142 5.28 7.80 -3.83
CA GLY A 142 4.47 8.52 -2.86
C GLY A 142 3.11 7.84 -2.67
N PHE A 143 2.25 7.90 -3.70
CA PHE A 143 0.93 7.24 -3.73
C PHE A 143 0.90 6.20 -4.85
N TRP A 144 0.69 4.94 -4.50
CA TRP A 144 0.60 3.85 -5.47
C TRP A 144 -0.84 3.32 -5.54
N PHE A 145 -1.47 3.49 -6.69
CA PHE A 145 -2.79 2.94 -7.01
C PHE A 145 -2.64 1.52 -7.54
N ALA A 146 -2.56 0.56 -6.63
CA ALA A 146 -2.29 -0.84 -6.92
C ALA A 146 -3.59 -1.67 -6.94
N PHE A 147 -4.54 -1.29 -7.80
CA PHE A 147 -5.87 -1.90 -7.83
C PHE A 147 -5.83 -3.30 -8.45
N PRO A 148 -6.06 -4.37 -7.68
CA PRO A 148 -6.20 -5.71 -8.25
C PRO A 148 -7.49 -5.83 -9.05
N GLU A 149 -7.56 -6.81 -9.92
CA GLU A 149 -8.81 -7.12 -10.64
C GLU A 149 -9.89 -7.57 -9.66
N HIS A 150 -9.54 -8.47 -8.76
CA HIS A 150 -10.33 -8.90 -7.61
C HIS A 150 -9.46 -8.86 -6.36
N PRO A 151 -10.04 -8.69 -5.17
CA PRO A 151 -9.31 -8.80 -3.91
C PRO A 151 -8.47 -10.07 -3.82
N THR A 152 -7.27 -9.90 -3.29
CA THR A 152 -6.24 -10.94 -3.18
C THR A 152 -6.12 -11.46 -1.75
N GLY A 153 -5.02 -12.12 -1.44
CA GLY A 153 -4.67 -12.55 -0.10
C GLY A 153 -5.70 -13.48 0.53
N LYS A 154 -6.17 -13.14 1.71
CA LYS A 154 -7.13 -13.98 2.46
C LYS A 154 -8.47 -14.15 1.75
N PHE A 155 -8.86 -13.20 0.93
CA PHE A 155 -10.16 -13.17 0.26
C PHE A 155 -10.13 -13.81 -1.13
N GLU A 156 -8.96 -14.11 -1.65
CA GLU A 156 -8.80 -14.68 -2.99
C GLU A 156 -9.69 -15.90 -3.22
N GLY A 157 -10.39 -15.90 -4.36
CA GLY A 157 -11.26 -16.99 -4.76
C GLY A 157 -12.59 -17.09 -4.04
N THR A 158 -12.84 -16.26 -3.00
CA THR A 158 -14.13 -16.21 -2.32
C THR A 158 -15.18 -15.54 -3.19
N ASP A 159 -16.47 -15.79 -2.91
CA ASP A 159 -17.56 -15.17 -3.66
C ASP A 159 -17.58 -13.64 -3.49
N VAL A 160 -17.20 -13.14 -2.31
CA VAL A 160 -17.06 -11.70 -2.06
C VAL A 160 -15.96 -11.10 -2.93
N SER A 161 -14.80 -11.78 -3.01
CA SER A 161 -13.71 -11.34 -3.88
C SER A 161 -14.13 -11.31 -5.35
N LYS A 162 -14.76 -12.37 -5.85
CA LYS A 162 -15.25 -12.43 -7.25
C LYS A 162 -16.25 -11.34 -7.58
N ALA A 163 -17.05 -10.92 -6.60
CA ALA A 163 -18.02 -9.85 -6.77
C ALA A 163 -17.43 -8.44 -6.69
N THR A 164 -16.22 -8.30 -6.14
CA THR A 164 -15.55 -7.03 -5.93
C THR A 164 -14.53 -6.76 -7.04
N TRP A 165 -14.60 -5.58 -7.65
CA TRP A 165 -13.76 -5.17 -8.79
C TRP A 165 -13.06 -3.84 -8.52
N PRO A 166 -11.96 -3.79 -7.76
CA PRO A 166 -11.26 -2.54 -7.45
C PRO A 166 -10.94 -1.69 -8.69
N ARG A 167 -10.47 -2.32 -9.78
CA ARG A 167 -10.17 -1.62 -11.04
C ARG A 167 -11.37 -0.94 -11.71
N ARG A 168 -12.59 -1.37 -11.41
CA ARG A 168 -13.84 -0.83 -11.99
C ARG A 168 -14.57 0.05 -11.02
N THR A 169 -14.07 0.19 -9.81
CA THR A 169 -14.65 0.98 -8.74
C THR A 169 -14.22 2.44 -8.87
N LYS A 170 -15.12 3.37 -8.71
CA LYS A 170 -14.81 4.80 -8.68
C LYS A 170 -14.14 5.16 -7.37
N PHE A 171 -13.23 6.12 -7.40
CA PHE A 171 -12.72 6.74 -6.18
C PHE A 171 -13.86 7.32 -5.35
N ARG A 172 -13.88 7.01 -4.06
CA ARG A 172 -14.76 7.69 -3.11
C ARG A 172 -14.30 9.14 -2.96
N GLU A 173 -13.06 9.36 -2.64
CA GLU A 173 -12.44 10.69 -2.67
C GLU A 173 -10.92 10.58 -2.75
N PHE A 174 -10.31 11.34 -3.66
CA PHE A 174 -8.87 11.56 -3.70
C PHE A 174 -8.62 13.05 -3.97
N LYS A 175 -8.37 13.84 -2.90
CA LYS A 175 -8.36 15.30 -2.99
C LYS A 175 -7.31 15.94 -2.09
N GLY A 176 -6.65 16.98 -2.58
CA GLY A 176 -5.71 17.79 -1.81
C GLY A 176 -4.43 17.05 -1.39
N ASN A 177 -4.20 15.84 -1.91
CA ASN A 177 -3.00 15.08 -1.57
C ASN A 177 -1.78 15.64 -2.28
N VAL A 178 -0.65 15.65 -1.59
CA VAL A 178 0.63 16.18 -2.08
C VAL A 178 1.68 15.09 -2.02
N ALA A 179 2.49 14.97 -3.06
CA ALA A 179 3.65 14.09 -3.09
C ALA A 179 4.87 14.85 -3.61
N HIS A 180 5.98 14.79 -2.88
CA HIS A 180 7.23 15.43 -3.30
C HIS A 180 8.46 14.69 -2.77
N SER A 181 9.59 14.91 -3.42
CA SER A 181 10.87 14.29 -3.01
C SER A 181 10.85 12.75 -2.99
N ASN A 182 9.97 12.15 -3.78
CA ASN A 182 9.90 10.71 -3.99
C ASN A 182 10.56 10.37 -5.34
N PHE A 183 10.87 9.10 -5.58
CA PHE A 183 11.29 8.67 -6.91
C PHE A 183 10.11 8.87 -7.89
N ASP A 184 8.93 8.31 -7.57
CA ASP A 184 7.68 8.58 -8.25
C ASP A 184 6.66 9.19 -7.29
N SER A 185 6.02 10.27 -7.67
CA SER A 185 5.03 10.92 -6.79
C SER A 185 3.69 10.18 -6.78
N PHE A 186 3.17 9.83 -7.95
CA PHE A 186 1.90 9.11 -8.12
C PHE A 186 2.10 8.03 -9.17
N MET A 187 1.76 6.79 -8.81
CA MET A 187 1.83 5.66 -9.71
C MET A 187 0.46 5.00 -9.82
N GLY A 188 -0.06 4.88 -11.04
CA GLY A 188 -1.32 4.20 -11.36
C GLY A 188 -1.06 3.02 -12.27
N ASP A 189 -0.41 1.99 -11.76
CA ASP A 189 0.00 0.85 -12.59
C ASP A 189 0.21 -0.42 -11.75
N ARG A 190 0.02 -1.57 -12.38
CA ARG A 190 0.51 -2.87 -11.93
C ARG A 190 -0.02 -3.36 -10.61
N ALA A 191 -1.34 -3.44 -10.52
CA ALA A 191 -1.93 -4.13 -9.39
C ALA A 191 -1.47 -5.61 -9.36
N PRO A 192 -1.19 -6.14 -8.20
CA PRO A 192 -0.90 -7.56 -8.05
C PRO A 192 -2.08 -8.41 -8.55
N ARG A 193 -1.79 -9.50 -9.26
CA ARG A 193 -2.76 -10.55 -9.57
C ARG A 193 -2.82 -11.55 -8.43
N ALA A 194 -3.85 -12.36 -8.42
CA ALA A 194 -4.02 -13.46 -7.49
C ALA A 194 -2.83 -14.44 -7.44
N ASP A 195 -2.14 -14.62 -8.55
CA ASP A 195 -0.93 -15.46 -8.64
C ASP A 195 0.36 -14.74 -8.20
N GLY A 196 0.25 -13.58 -7.57
CA GLY A 196 1.37 -12.77 -7.12
C GLY A 196 2.11 -12.03 -8.25
N ARG A 197 1.63 -12.11 -9.48
CA ARG A 197 2.18 -11.35 -10.62
C ARG A 197 1.51 -10.00 -10.73
N PHE A 198 2.24 -9.05 -11.27
CA PHE A 198 1.65 -7.77 -11.62
C PHE A 198 0.88 -7.89 -12.94
N ALA A 199 -0.26 -7.22 -13.02
CA ALA A 199 -0.94 -7.08 -14.29
C ALA A 199 -0.14 -6.13 -15.20
N VAL A 200 0.17 -6.58 -16.37
CA VAL A 200 0.74 -5.78 -17.48
C VAL A 200 -0.41 -5.05 -18.17
#